data_9c73203076eeb75c9d64abd32024694a
#
_entry.id   9c73203076eeb75c9d64abd32024694a
#
_cell.length_a   1.000
_cell.length_b   1.000
_cell.length_c   1.000
_cell.angle_alpha   90.00
_cell.angle_beta   90.00
_cell.angle_gamma   90.00
#
_symmetry.space_group_name_H-M   'P 1'
#
loop_
_entity.id
_entity.type
_entity.pdbx_description
1 polymer ?
#
loop_
_entity_poly.entity_id
_entity_poly.type
_entity_poly.pdbx_seq_one_letter_code
_entity_poly.pdbx_strand_id
1 'polypeptide(L)'
;YSLDQTIREMHNPGRLSTTVVHRALPAVKSESAGVASTLEDIRSRGSLRIGYDPRNLPMSFFNNRDELVGFDIALGEQLASALGLRAEFLPINWPDLPELLRRGIIDVMPGVWYRPYWFSSLQLTEPYFIGTIGLAVRDHRRHDFVDLASIKRMRGLKIGVPLDSTQIQTSMERYFGGTDVEYVVVEFWEPFFSGEYPDLDDFLMPAEHASGWTLLYPHYSVFVPQPNPVQVPSAFGVAPEAEALRSLINEWVVFADNAGLIRENYEYWVLGMGAEEKKPRWSIMRDVLGWAD
;
A
#
# COMPACT_ATOMS: atom_id res chain seq x y z
N TYR A 1 -6.41 23.73 7.82
CA TYR A 1 -6.56 22.80 6.69
C TYR A 1 -6.06 21.44 7.13
N SER A 2 -6.93 20.48 7.17
CA SER A 2 -6.48 19.13 7.49
C SER A 2 -6.14 18.44 6.17
N LEU A 3 -4.85 18.19 5.93
CA LEU A 3 -4.35 17.31 4.88
C LEU A 3 -5.08 15.96 4.90
N ASP A 4 -5.51 15.52 6.08
CA ASP A 4 -6.43 14.44 6.35
C ASP A 4 -7.73 14.54 5.50
N GLN A 5 -8.36 15.73 5.47
CA GLN A 5 -9.56 15.92 4.67
C GLN A 5 -9.27 15.81 3.18
N THR A 6 -8.13 16.29 2.71
CA THR A 6 -7.72 16.19 1.29
C THR A 6 -7.57 14.73 0.87
N ILE A 7 -6.84 13.90 1.64
CA ILE A 7 -6.68 12.46 1.32
C ILE A 7 -8.02 11.74 1.35
N ARG A 8 -8.86 12.00 2.37
CA ARG A 8 -10.19 11.36 2.46
C ARG A 8 -11.12 11.76 1.31
N GLU A 9 -10.87 12.89 0.66
CA GLU A 9 -11.66 13.40 -0.45
C GLU A 9 -11.07 13.09 -1.83
N MET A 10 -9.84 12.54 -1.91
CA MET A 10 -9.25 12.13 -3.18
C MET A 10 -10.15 11.11 -3.89
N HIS A 11 -10.35 11.31 -5.18
CA HIS A 11 -11.13 10.41 -6.03
C HIS A 11 -10.31 10.04 -7.26
N ASN A 12 -10.56 8.89 -7.83
CA ASN A 12 -9.89 8.48 -9.07
C ASN A 12 -10.52 9.21 -10.27
N PRO A 13 -9.85 10.24 -10.84
CA PRO A 13 -10.41 11.02 -11.95
C PRO A 13 -10.54 10.20 -13.25
N GLY A 14 -9.78 9.11 -13.37
CA GLY A 14 -9.82 8.20 -14.51
C GLY A 14 -10.72 6.98 -14.33
N ARG A 15 -11.53 6.94 -13.26
CA ARG A 15 -12.37 5.79 -12.95
C ARG A 15 -13.34 5.48 -14.09
N LEU A 16 -13.29 4.27 -14.57
CA LEU A 16 -14.21 3.77 -15.58
C LEU A 16 -15.56 3.44 -14.94
N SER A 17 -16.65 3.83 -15.58
CA SER A 17 -18.02 3.58 -15.09
C SER A 17 -18.37 2.10 -14.95
N THR A 18 -17.53 1.21 -15.48
CA THR A 18 -17.71 -0.24 -15.48
C THR A 18 -16.98 -0.97 -14.36
N THR A 19 -16.27 -0.25 -13.46
CA THR A 19 -15.58 -0.87 -12.32
C THR A 19 -16.58 -1.42 -11.31
N VAL A 20 -16.37 -2.66 -10.86
CA VAL A 20 -17.17 -3.32 -9.83
C VAL A 20 -16.31 -3.48 -8.57
N VAL A 21 -16.84 -3.11 -7.42
CA VAL A 21 -16.18 -3.27 -6.12
C VAL A 21 -17.02 -4.14 -5.21
N HIS A 22 -16.46 -5.26 -4.79
CA HIS A 22 -17.06 -6.14 -3.79
C HIS A 22 -16.57 -5.72 -2.40
N ARG A 23 -17.47 -5.75 -1.40
CA ARG A 23 -17.14 -5.46 0.02
C ARG A 23 -16.83 -6.74 0.80
N ALA A 24 -17.17 -7.88 0.25
CA ALA A 24 -16.88 -9.20 0.77
C ALA A 24 -16.58 -10.15 -0.38
N LEU A 25 -15.84 -11.19 -0.11
CA LEU A 25 -15.61 -12.25 -1.09
C LEU A 25 -16.97 -12.89 -1.44
N PRO A 26 -17.25 -13.11 -2.74
CA PRO A 26 -18.44 -13.83 -3.14
C PRO A 26 -18.42 -15.24 -2.56
N ALA A 27 -19.59 -15.76 -2.18
CA ALA A 27 -19.71 -17.14 -1.73
C ALA A 27 -19.24 -18.08 -2.84
N VAL A 28 -18.12 -18.74 -2.63
CA VAL A 28 -17.55 -19.68 -3.59
C VAL A 28 -18.41 -20.93 -3.59
N LYS A 29 -19.14 -21.18 -4.68
CA LYS A 29 -19.80 -22.48 -4.87
C LYS A 29 -18.73 -23.55 -4.91
N SER A 30 -18.85 -24.55 -4.08
CA SER A 30 -17.89 -25.65 -3.84
C SER A 30 -17.47 -26.42 -5.11
N GLU A 31 -18.14 -26.22 -6.23
CA GLU A 31 -17.96 -27.01 -7.46
C GLU A 31 -16.98 -26.41 -8.49
N SER A 32 -16.56 -25.15 -8.34
CA SER A 32 -15.48 -24.59 -9.16
C SER A 32 -14.14 -24.72 -8.41
N ALA A 33 -13.78 -25.94 -8.12
CA ALA A 33 -12.66 -26.25 -7.27
C ALA A 33 -11.31 -26.09 -8.02
N GLY A 34 -10.58 -25.05 -7.68
CA GLY A 34 -9.17 -25.27 -7.45
C GLY A 34 -8.21 -25.09 -8.61
N VAL A 35 -8.53 -24.33 -9.67
CA VAL A 35 -7.54 -24.00 -10.72
C VAL A 35 -7.52 -22.49 -10.93
N ALA A 36 -6.32 -21.92 -10.99
CA ALA A 36 -6.14 -20.52 -11.36
C ALA A 36 -6.78 -20.22 -12.72
N SER A 37 -7.37 -19.03 -12.86
CA SER A 37 -7.97 -18.63 -14.13
C SER A 37 -6.90 -18.55 -15.22
N THR A 38 -7.18 -19.17 -16.36
CA THR A 38 -6.36 -18.95 -17.55
C THR A 38 -6.67 -17.58 -18.16
N LEU A 39 -5.80 -17.10 -19.03
CA LEU A 39 -6.03 -15.85 -19.76
C LEU A 39 -7.31 -15.93 -20.63
N GLU A 40 -7.63 -17.11 -21.13
CA GLU A 40 -8.86 -17.36 -21.89
C GLU A 40 -10.12 -17.27 -21.01
N ASP A 41 -10.07 -17.82 -19.79
CA ASP A 41 -11.15 -17.70 -18.81
C ASP A 41 -11.42 -16.24 -18.46
N ILE A 42 -10.35 -15.47 -18.23
CA ILE A 42 -10.42 -14.04 -17.92
C ILE A 42 -11.07 -13.26 -19.07
N ARG A 43 -10.62 -13.52 -20.31
CA ARG A 43 -11.18 -12.89 -21.52
C ARG A 43 -12.65 -13.27 -21.74
N SER A 44 -12.98 -14.54 -21.60
CA SER A 44 -14.35 -15.04 -21.74
C SER A 44 -15.29 -14.45 -20.71
N ARG A 45 -14.82 -14.25 -19.49
CA ARG A 45 -15.55 -13.58 -18.40
C ARG A 45 -15.71 -12.08 -18.63
N GLY A 46 -14.80 -11.44 -19.39
CA GLY A 46 -14.80 -10.01 -19.67
C GLY A 46 -14.46 -9.14 -18.47
N SER A 47 -13.87 -9.72 -17.42
CA SER A 47 -13.42 -8.99 -16.23
C SER A 47 -12.10 -9.51 -15.69
N LEU A 48 -11.25 -8.60 -15.20
CA LEU A 48 -10.05 -8.90 -14.44
C LEU A 48 -10.38 -8.76 -12.95
N ARG A 49 -10.24 -9.83 -12.19
CA ARG A 49 -10.48 -9.88 -10.75
C ARG A 49 -9.20 -9.48 -10.02
N ILE A 50 -9.26 -8.35 -9.34
CA ILE A 50 -8.11 -7.69 -8.71
C ILE A 50 -8.33 -7.73 -7.20
N GLY A 51 -7.37 -8.31 -6.46
CA GLY A 51 -7.38 -8.27 -5.01
C GLY A 51 -7.07 -6.87 -4.48
N TYR A 52 -7.62 -6.51 -3.31
CA TYR A 52 -7.27 -5.28 -2.60
C TYR A 52 -7.35 -5.46 -1.09
N ASP A 53 -6.52 -4.72 -0.32
CA ASP A 53 -6.66 -4.58 1.14
C ASP A 53 -7.21 -3.16 1.44
N PRO A 54 -8.41 -3.02 2.02
CA PRO A 54 -9.04 -1.72 2.28
C PRO A 54 -8.32 -0.86 3.33
N ARG A 55 -7.32 -1.42 4.03
CA ARG A 55 -6.54 -0.75 5.07
C ARG A 55 -5.16 -0.32 4.60
N ASN A 56 -4.88 -0.38 3.31
CA ASN A 56 -3.56 -0.18 2.72
C ASN A 56 -3.38 1.26 2.19
N LEU A 57 -3.64 2.27 3.02
CA LEU A 57 -3.45 3.69 2.68
C LEU A 57 -1.97 3.99 2.35
N PRO A 58 -1.65 4.74 1.26
CA PRO A 58 -2.51 5.33 0.25
C PRO A 58 -2.71 4.43 -0.99
N MET A 59 -2.31 3.16 -0.92
CA MET A 59 -2.33 2.22 -2.05
C MET A 59 -3.74 1.74 -2.38
N SER A 60 -4.54 1.37 -1.36
CA SER A 60 -5.95 1.00 -1.51
C SER A 60 -6.73 1.31 -0.23
N PHE A 61 -7.77 2.13 -0.33
CA PHE A 61 -8.59 2.56 0.81
C PHE A 61 -9.95 3.09 0.35
N PHE A 62 -10.88 3.25 1.29
CA PHE A 62 -12.15 3.91 1.02
C PHE A 62 -12.08 5.38 1.41
N ASN A 63 -12.44 6.25 0.46
CA ASN A 63 -12.51 7.69 0.70
C ASN A 63 -13.81 8.07 1.48
N ASN A 64 -14.01 9.38 1.72
CA ASN A 64 -15.19 9.88 2.44
C ASN A 64 -16.51 9.74 1.67
N ARG A 65 -16.49 9.38 0.39
CA ARG A 65 -17.65 9.06 -0.44
C ARG A 65 -17.93 7.57 -0.48
N ASP A 66 -17.21 6.78 0.32
CA ASP A 66 -17.29 5.32 0.33
C ASP A 66 -16.87 4.67 -1.01
N GLU A 67 -15.98 5.34 -1.77
CA GLU A 67 -15.39 4.85 -3.00
C GLU A 67 -14.05 4.18 -2.71
N LEU A 68 -13.81 3.00 -3.27
CA LEU A 68 -12.49 2.35 -3.24
C LEU A 68 -11.55 3.10 -4.18
N VAL A 69 -10.46 3.62 -3.65
CA VAL A 69 -9.49 4.45 -4.35
C VAL A 69 -8.07 4.15 -3.88
N GLY A 70 -7.07 4.71 -4.56
CA GLY A 70 -5.67 4.61 -4.19
C GLY A 70 -4.77 4.29 -5.37
N PHE A 71 -3.46 4.29 -5.12
CA PHE A 71 -2.44 4.08 -6.14
C PHE A 71 -2.62 2.73 -6.86
N ASP A 72 -2.73 1.63 -6.10
CA ASP A 72 -2.89 0.28 -6.64
C ASP A 72 -4.25 0.10 -7.34
N ILE A 73 -5.29 0.79 -6.84
CA ILE A 73 -6.63 0.74 -7.44
C ILE A 73 -6.62 1.43 -8.81
N ALA A 74 -6.00 2.61 -8.91
CA ALA A 74 -5.89 3.32 -10.18
C ALA A 74 -5.09 2.51 -11.22
N LEU A 75 -3.96 1.92 -10.81
CA LEU A 75 -3.16 1.06 -11.70
C LEU A 75 -3.94 -0.20 -12.11
N GLY A 76 -4.69 -0.82 -11.20
CA GLY A 76 -5.53 -1.98 -11.51
C GLY A 76 -6.64 -1.67 -12.52
N GLU A 77 -7.29 -0.51 -12.41
CA GLU A 77 -8.28 -0.04 -13.37
C GLU A 77 -7.65 0.22 -14.76
N GLN A 78 -6.49 0.86 -14.78
CA GLN A 78 -5.77 1.14 -16.04
C GLN A 78 -5.28 -0.16 -16.71
N LEU A 79 -4.77 -1.13 -15.92
CA LEU A 79 -4.41 -2.45 -16.43
C LEU A 79 -5.62 -3.16 -17.04
N ALA A 80 -6.73 -3.26 -16.33
CA ALA A 80 -7.94 -3.91 -16.84
C ALA A 80 -8.43 -3.22 -18.13
N SER A 81 -8.45 -1.89 -18.16
CA SER A 81 -8.80 -1.09 -19.33
C SER A 81 -7.89 -1.39 -20.54
N ALA A 82 -6.58 -1.43 -20.33
CA ALA A 82 -5.62 -1.72 -21.39
C ALA A 82 -5.79 -3.13 -21.97
N LEU A 83 -6.29 -4.07 -21.15
CA LEU A 83 -6.63 -5.44 -21.59
C LEU A 83 -8.03 -5.55 -22.24
N GLY A 84 -8.78 -4.45 -22.31
CA GLY A 84 -10.17 -4.46 -22.78
C GLY A 84 -11.15 -5.17 -21.81
N LEU A 85 -10.81 -5.23 -20.54
CA LEU A 85 -11.58 -5.93 -19.49
C LEU A 85 -12.18 -4.92 -18.51
N ARG A 86 -13.26 -5.32 -17.85
CA ARG A 86 -13.81 -4.63 -16.70
C ARG A 86 -12.96 -4.94 -15.46
N ALA A 87 -12.62 -3.94 -14.66
CA ALA A 87 -12.00 -4.15 -13.35
C ALA A 87 -13.05 -4.64 -12.33
N GLU A 88 -12.74 -5.70 -11.61
CA GLU A 88 -13.57 -6.29 -10.56
C GLU A 88 -12.71 -6.45 -9.30
N PHE A 89 -12.88 -5.56 -8.31
CA PHE A 89 -12.09 -5.54 -7.09
C PHE A 89 -12.72 -6.41 -6.00
N LEU A 90 -11.90 -7.29 -5.40
CA LEU A 90 -12.30 -8.21 -4.33
C LEU A 90 -11.40 -8.00 -3.10
N PRO A 91 -11.98 -7.84 -1.89
CA PRO A 91 -11.18 -7.67 -0.69
C PRO A 91 -10.45 -8.95 -0.34
N ILE A 92 -9.22 -8.81 0.14
CA ILE A 92 -8.40 -9.95 0.58
C ILE A 92 -7.92 -9.78 2.01
N ASN A 93 -7.56 -10.92 2.64
CA ASN A 93 -6.61 -10.95 3.74
C ASN A 93 -5.29 -11.52 3.22
N TRP A 94 -4.17 -10.94 3.60
CA TRP A 94 -2.85 -11.33 3.09
C TRP A 94 -2.52 -12.82 3.27
N PRO A 95 -2.82 -13.46 4.41
CA PRO A 95 -2.59 -14.91 4.57
C PRO A 95 -3.34 -15.78 3.55
N ASP A 96 -4.51 -15.33 3.08
CA ASP A 96 -5.37 -16.08 2.16
C ASP A 96 -4.94 -15.89 0.68
N LEU A 97 -4.08 -14.91 0.39
CA LEU A 97 -3.71 -14.51 -0.97
C LEU A 97 -3.29 -15.67 -1.89
N PRO A 98 -2.39 -16.58 -1.47
CA PRO A 98 -1.98 -17.70 -2.33
C PRO A 98 -3.15 -18.59 -2.74
N GLU A 99 -4.05 -18.87 -1.80
CA GLU A 99 -5.22 -19.71 -2.07
C GLU A 99 -6.24 -19.02 -2.96
N LEU A 100 -6.47 -17.71 -2.77
CA LEU A 100 -7.38 -16.91 -3.60
C LEU A 100 -6.92 -16.88 -5.06
N LEU A 101 -5.62 -16.70 -5.31
CA LEU A 101 -5.02 -16.76 -6.64
C LEU A 101 -5.08 -18.16 -7.23
N ARG A 102 -4.66 -19.18 -6.47
CA ARG A 102 -4.66 -20.57 -6.93
C ARG A 102 -6.05 -21.07 -7.30
N ARG A 103 -7.10 -20.57 -6.65
CA ARG A 103 -8.50 -20.93 -6.93
C ARG A 103 -9.15 -20.03 -7.99
N GLY A 104 -8.44 -19.06 -8.55
CA GLY A 104 -9.00 -18.11 -9.52
C GLY A 104 -10.14 -17.25 -8.94
N ILE A 105 -10.19 -17.07 -7.61
CA ILE A 105 -11.13 -16.13 -6.97
C ILE A 105 -10.73 -14.71 -7.30
N ILE A 106 -9.43 -14.44 -7.26
CA ILE A 106 -8.78 -13.28 -7.86
C ILE A 106 -7.78 -13.75 -8.92
N ASP A 107 -7.53 -12.94 -9.91
CA ASP A 107 -6.58 -13.22 -10.99
C ASP A 107 -5.21 -12.56 -10.71
N VAL A 108 -5.24 -11.41 -10.06
CA VAL A 108 -4.05 -10.59 -9.80
C VAL A 108 -4.18 -9.82 -8.49
N MET A 109 -3.06 -9.63 -7.80
CA MET A 109 -2.93 -8.78 -6.62
C MET A 109 -1.84 -7.74 -6.85
N PRO A 110 -2.15 -6.42 -6.87
CA PRO A 110 -1.14 -5.37 -6.82
C PRO A 110 -0.56 -5.24 -5.40
N GLY A 111 0.57 -4.55 -5.26
CA GLY A 111 1.13 -4.24 -3.95
C GLY A 111 1.86 -5.40 -3.27
N VAL A 112 2.16 -6.47 -4.00
CA VAL A 112 2.91 -7.61 -3.44
C VAL A 112 4.40 -7.27 -3.40
N TRP A 113 4.95 -7.20 -2.20
CA TRP A 113 6.37 -6.93 -2.02
C TRP A 113 7.23 -8.15 -2.36
N TYR A 114 8.38 -7.91 -2.98
CA TYR A 114 9.38 -8.96 -3.25
C TYR A 114 9.94 -9.50 -1.94
N ARG A 115 9.41 -10.66 -1.52
CA ARG A 115 9.85 -11.39 -0.32
C ARG A 115 10.01 -12.86 -0.65
N PRO A 116 11.07 -13.55 -0.15
CA PRO A 116 11.25 -14.98 -0.33
C PRO A 116 10.04 -15.82 0.10
N TYR A 117 9.28 -15.34 1.08
CA TYR A 117 8.03 -15.95 1.53
C TYR A 117 7.04 -16.24 0.38
N TRP A 118 6.95 -15.33 -0.60
CA TRP A 118 6.01 -15.47 -1.71
C TRP A 118 6.52 -16.35 -2.85
N PHE A 119 7.84 -16.58 -2.99
CA PHE A 119 8.44 -17.21 -4.18
C PHE A 119 8.00 -18.67 -4.40
N SER A 120 7.54 -19.36 -3.37
CA SER A 120 7.01 -20.72 -3.47
C SER A 120 5.51 -20.80 -3.76
N SER A 121 4.79 -19.70 -3.61
CA SER A 121 3.32 -19.69 -3.65
C SER A 121 2.72 -18.74 -4.68
N LEU A 122 3.49 -17.78 -5.17
CA LEU A 122 3.09 -16.80 -6.16
C LEU A 122 4.17 -16.65 -7.23
N GLN A 123 3.77 -16.15 -8.40
CA GLN A 123 4.68 -15.52 -9.34
C GLN A 123 4.50 -14.00 -9.26
N LEU A 124 5.62 -13.27 -9.29
CA LEU A 124 5.64 -11.82 -9.29
C LEU A 124 6.02 -11.30 -10.68
N THR A 125 5.43 -10.19 -11.05
CA THR A 125 5.82 -9.43 -12.25
C THR A 125 7.12 -8.68 -12.00
N GLU A 126 7.65 -7.99 -13.03
CA GLU A 126 8.60 -6.91 -12.80
C GLU A 126 7.98 -5.87 -11.84
N PRO A 127 8.80 -5.27 -10.96
CA PRO A 127 8.29 -4.29 -10.02
C PRO A 127 7.82 -3.03 -10.74
N TYR A 128 6.63 -2.56 -10.39
CA TYR A 128 6.13 -1.27 -10.86
C TYR A 128 6.40 -0.13 -9.89
N PHE A 129 6.82 -0.46 -8.66
CA PHE A 129 7.08 0.50 -7.61
C PHE A 129 8.20 0.02 -6.69
N ILE A 130 9.01 0.94 -6.18
CA ILE A 130 10.07 0.65 -5.21
C ILE A 130 9.81 1.49 -3.96
N GLY A 131 9.25 0.84 -2.92
CA GLY A 131 9.00 1.46 -1.64
C GLY A 131 10.27 1.61 -0.81
N THR A 132 10.28 2.59 0.08
CA THR A 132 11.38 2.87 0.99
C THR A 132 10.97 2.52 2.42
N ILE A 133 11.76 1.69 3.10
CA ILE A 133 11.48 1.36 4.51
C ILE A 133 11.81 2.55 5.41
N GLY A 134 10.85 2.90 6.23
CA GLY A 134 10.95 3.97 7.23
C GLY A 134 10.47 3.51 8.60
N LEU A 135 10.59 4.40 9.55
CA LEU A 135 10.09 4.27 10.92
C LEU A 135 9.01 5.31 11.14
N ALA A 136 7.81 4.87 11.51
CA ALA A 136 6.78 5.77 12.02
C ALA A 136 7.04 5.98 13.52
N VAL A 137 7.29 7.22 13.91
CA VAL A 137 7.64 7.60 15.29
C VAL A 137 6.65 8.61 15.84
N ARG A 138 6.41 8.63 17.17
CA ARG A 138 5.61 9.69 17.79
C ARG A 138 6.30 11.04 17.61
N ASP A 139 5.55 12.06 17.21
CA ASP A 139 6.12 13.37 16.82
C ASP A 139 6.96 14.02 17.94
N HIS A 140 6.57 13.86 19.20
CA HIS A 140 7.35 14.37 20.34
C HIS A 140 8.71 13.66 20.52
N ARG A 141 8.90 12.48 19.92
CA ARG A 141 10.15 11.72 19.95
C ARG A 141 10.95 11.81 18.64
N ARG A 142 10.48 12.53 17.64
CA ARG A 142 11.14 12.64 16.32
C ARG A 142 12.61 13.05 16.42
N HIS A 143 12.97 13.85 17.43
CA HIS A 143 14.35 14.30 17.65
C HIS A 143 15.27 13.17 18.13
N ASP A 144 14.74 12.10 18.71
CA ASP A 144 15.52 10.92 19.11
C ASP A 144 15.95 10.11 17.87
N PHE A 145 15.21 10.23 16.76
CA PHE A 145 15.39 9.51 15.51
C PHE A 145 16.00 10.35 14.39
N VAL A 146 16.66 11.46 14.69
CA VAL A 146 17.26 12.40 13.70
C VAL A 146 18.29 11.70 12.81
N ASP A 147 19.11 10.81 13.39
CA ASP A 147 20.12 10.05 12.68
C ASP A 147 20.38 8.68 13.31
N LEU A 148 21.09 7.83 12.58
CA LEU A 148 21.44 6.49 13.05
C LEU A 148 22.30 6.48 14.32
N ALA A 149 23.15 7.50 14.52
CA ALA A 149 24.00 7.59 15.70
C ALA A 149 23.15 7.83 16.96
N SER A 150 22.10 8.62 16.84
CA SER A 150 21.13 8.84 17.92
C SER A 150 20.38 7.56 18.26
N ILE A 151 19.85 6.87 17.25
CA ILE A 151 19.14 5.58 17.41
C ILE A 151 20.05 4.53 18.08
N LYS A 152 21.32 4.43 17.67
CA LYS A 152 22.29 3.47 18.24
C LYS A 152 22.65 3.75 19.69
N ARG A 153 22.37 4.93 20.21
CA ARG A 153 22.56 5.26 21.65
C ARG A 153 21.37 4.88 22.52
N MET A 154 20.21 4.61 21.91
CA MET A 154 19.01 4.17 22.64
C MET A 154 19.23 2.80 23.28
N ARG A 155 18.51 2.53 24.35
CA ARG A 155 18.51 1.25 25.06
C ARG A 155 17.07 0.75 25.17
N GLY A 156 16.90 -0.57 25.00
CA GLY A 156 15.60 -1.21 25.08
C GLY A 156 14.60 -0.69 24.05
N LEU A 157 15.07 -0.33 22.84
CA LEU A 157 14.23 0.17 21.77
C LEU A 157 13.24 -0.91 21.33
N LYS A 158 11.94 -0.61 21.36
CA LYS A 158 10.88 -1.52 20.93
C LYS A 158 10.31 -1.09 19.60
N ILE A 159 10.57 -1.89 18.58
CA ILE A 159 10.15 -1.63 17.19
C ILE A 159 8.97 -2.54 16.82
N GLY A 160 7.83 -1.94 16.51
CA GLY A 160 6.71 -2.66 15.92
C GLY A 160 7.04 -3.09 14.49
N VAL A 161 6.73 -4.33 14.13
CA VAL A 161 6.99 -4.88 12.80
C VAL A 161 5.76 -5.63 12.30
N PRO A 162 5.41 -5.53 11.00
CA PRO A 162 4.31 -6.31 10.45
C PRO A 162 4.63 -7.81 10.46
N LEU A 163 3.59 -8.64 10.43
CA LEU A 163 3.74 -10.08 10.24
C LEU A 163 4.69 -10.36 9.06
N ASP A 164 5.53 -11.38 9.22
CA ASP A 164 6.51 -11.83 8.22
C ASP A 164 7.59 -10.79 7.85
N SER A 165 8.08 -10.09 8.82
CA SER A 165 9.09 -9.04 8.67
C SER A 165 10.54 -9.53 8.85
N THR A 166 10.79 -10.82 9.02
CA THR A 166 12.13 -11.38 9.30
C THR A 166 13.18 -10.89 8.32
N GLN A 167 12.86 -10.81 7.02
CA GLN A 167 13.77 -10.30 6.02
C GLN A 167 14.02 -8.79 6.17
N ILE A 168 12.99 -8.03 6.50
CA ILE A 168 13.11 -6.59 6.75
C ILE A 168 13.95 -6.39 8.02
N GLN A 169 13.70 -7.15 9.07
CA GLN A 169 14.49 -7.13 10.30
C GLN A 169 15.98 -7.41 10.00
N THR A 170 16.28 -8.47 9.24
CA THR A 170 17.66 -8.78 8.84
C THR A 170 18.29 -7.64 8.03
N SER A 171 17.52 -7.00 7.15
CA SER A 171 18.01 -5.84 6.40
C SER A 171 18.26 -4.62 7.30
N MET A 172 17.44 -4.46 8.35
CA MET A 172 17.58 -3.39 9.32
C MET A 172 18.70 -3.62 10.33
N GLU A 173 19.20 -4.84 10.49
CA GLU A 173 20.37 -5.18 11.31
C GLU A 173 21.58 -4.27 11.00
N ARG A 174 21.79 -3.93 9.75
CA ARG A 174 22.88 -3.01 9.38
C ARG A 174 22.69 -1.60 9.92
N TYR A 175 21.44 -1.17 10.18
CA TYR A 175 21.15 0.12 10.80
C TYR A 175 21.17 0.05 12.32
N PHE A 176 20.57 -1.00 12.88
CA PHE A 176 20.40 -1.19 14.32
C PHE A 176 21.41 -2.14 14.94
N GLY A 177 22.32 -2.75 14.14
CA GLY A 177 23.30 -3.71 14.63
C GLY A 177 24.12 -3.13 15.80
N GLY A 178 24.14 -3.86 16.92
CA GLY A 178 24.74 -3.42 18.17
C GLY A 178 23.85 -2.50 19.03
N THR A 179 22.63 -2.23 18.63
CA THR A 179 21.60 -1.55 19.44
C THR A 179 20.78 -2.63 20.17
N ASP A 180 20.35 -2.31 21.39
CA ASP A 180 19.42 -3.16 22.15
C ASP A 180 17.99 -2.94 21.64
N VAL A 181 17.58 -3.78 20.69
CA VAL A 181 16.28 -3.70 19.98
C VAL A 181 15.44 -4.93 20.22
N GLU A 182 14.23 -4.71 20.66
CA GLU A 182 13.16 -5.72 20.74
C GLU A 182 12.18 -5.51 19.56
N TYR A 183 12.02 -6.51 18.69
CA TYR A 183 11.02 -6.48 17.63
C TYR A 183 9.71 -7.09 18.13
N VAL A 184 8.63 -6.31 18.08
CA VAL A 184 7.29 -6.72 18.46
C VAL A 184 6.43 -6.89 17.23
N VAL A 185 5.95 -8.10 16.98
CA VAL A 185 5.08 -8.37 15.82
C VAL A 185 3.69 -7.79 16.05
N VAL A 186 3.24 -6.97 15.13
CA VAL A 186 1.91 -6.34 15.12
C VAL A 186 1.25 -6.64 13.79
N GLU A 187 0.09 -7.26 13.81
CA GLU A 187 -0.58 -7.75 12.60
C GLU A 187 -0.95 -6.62 11.62
N PHE A 188 -1.41 -5.48 12.17
CA PHE A 188 -1.81 -4.30 11.40
C PHE A 188 -1.18 -3.06 12.01
N TRP A 189 -0.90 -2.06 11.18
CA TRP A 189 -0.30 -0.79 11.63
C TRP A 189 -1.29 0.19 12.26
N GLU A 190 -2.59 0.12 11.91
CA GLU A 190 -3.61 1.02 12.47
C GLU A 190 -3.62 1.04 14.02
N PRO A 191 -3.56 -0.10 14.73
CA PRO A 191 -3.51 -0.12 16.20
C PRO A 191 -2.30 0.63 16.79
N PHE A 192 -1.16 0.67 16.08
CA PHE A 192 -0.03 1.49 16.50
C PHE A 192 -0.37 2.98 16.45
N PHE A 193 -0.94 3.44 15.33
CA PHE A 193 -1.33 4.84 15.16
C PHE A 193 -2.48 5.25 16.07
N SER A 194 -3.42 4.37 16.37
CA SER A 194 -4.51 4.61 17.33
C SER A 194 -4.05 4.62 18.79
N GLY A 195 -2.80 4.22 19.07
CA GLY A 195 -2.20 4.24 20.40
C GLY A 195 -2.43 3.00 21.23
N GLU A 196 -2.88 1.89 20.64
CA GLU A 196 -3.07 0.61 21.35
C GLU A 196 -1.75 -0.03 21.80
N TYR A 197 -0.63 0.40 21.25
CA TYR A 197 0.72 -0.04 21.59
C TYR A 197 1.54 1.10 22.20
N PRO A 198 1.23 1.54 23.46
CA PRO A 198 1.92 2.67 24.06
C PRO A 198 3.40 2.44 24.32
N ASP A 199 3.80 1.17 24.49
CA ASP A 199 5.18 0.78 24.79
C ASP A 199 6.08 0.65 23.56
N LEU A 200 5.52 0.70 22.33
CA LEU A 200 6.33 0.73 21.13
C LEU A 200 6.91 2.12 20.92
N ASP A 201 8.18 2.19 20.61
CA ASP A 201 8.90 3.42 20.31
C ASP A 201 8.62 3.89 18.89
N ASP A 202 8.62 2.96 17.96
CA ASP A 202 8.36 3.19 16.55
C ASP A 202 7.73 1.96 15.87
N PHE A 203 7.36 2.14 14.59
CA PHE A 203 6.84 1.07 13.75
C PHE A 203 7.55 1.06 12.40
N LEU A 204 8.10 -0.11 12.05
CA LEU A 204 8.79 -0.34 10.80
C LEU A 204 7.80 -0.61 9.67
N MET A 205 7.72 0.28 8.70
CA MET A 205 6.82 0.18 7.56
C MET A 205 7.35 0.97 6.35
N PRO A 206 6.78 0.81 5.14
CA PRO A 206 7.14 1.70 4.03
C PRO A 206 6.84 3.15 4.36
N ALA A 207 7.78 4.03 4.02
CA ALA A 207 7.65 5.46 4.26
C ALA A 207 6.42 6.07 3.55
N GLU A 208 6.08 5.54 2.40
CA GLU A 208 4.91 5.94 1.62
C GLU A 208 3.60 5.65 2.37
N HIS A 209 3.49 4.47 2.97
CA HIS A 209 2.34 4.11 3.82
C HIS A 209 2.35 4.94 5.11
N ALA A 210 3.51 5.03 5.77
CA ALA A 210 3.66 5.82 6.98
C ALA A 210 3.25 7.28 6.75
N SER A 211 3.66 7.88 5.62
CA SER A 211 3.29 9.24 5.25
C SER A 211 1.78 9.42 5.12
N GLY A 212 1.08 8.45 4.49
CA GLY A 212 -0.38 8.45 4.42
C GLY A 212 -1.02 8.40 5.81
N TRP A 213 -0.55 7.50 6.68
CA TRP A 213 -1.06 7.34 8.03
C TRP A 213 -0.77 8.55 8.93
N THR A 214 0.38 9.22 8.79
CA THR A 214 0.69 10.44 9.57
C THR A 214 -0.20 11.62 9.19
N LEU A 215 -0.80 11.63 8.02
CA LEU A 215 -1.82 12.64 7.67
C LEU A 215 -3.13 12.42 8.42
N LEU A 216 -3.51 11.17 8.71
CA LEU A 216 -4.67 10.83 9.53
C LEU A 216 -4.35 10.99 11.03
N TYR A 217 -3.11 10.74 11.42
CA TYR A 217 -2.63 10.78 12.81
C TYR A 217 -1.45 11.76 12.95
N PRO A 218 -1.69 13.07 13.03
CA PRO A 218 -0.65 14.11 12.98
C PRO A 218 0.30 14.13 14.19
N HIS A 219 0.09 13.23 15.15
CA HIS A 219 1.00 13.04 16.29
C HIS A 219 2.16 12.09 15.99
N TYR A 220 2.28 11.63 14.75
CA TYR A 220 3.35 10.76 14.26
C TYR A 220 4.12 11.44 13.13
N SER A 221 5.39 11.11 13.02
CA SER A 221 6.30 11.54 11.95
C SER A 221 6.97 10.32 11.32
N VAL A 222 7.49 10.47 10.11
CA VAL A 222 8.23 9.42 9.41
C VAL A 222 9.71 9.75 9.41
N PHE A 223 10.53 8.78 9.79
CA PHE A 223 11.97 8.82 9.66
C PHE A 223 12.44 7.74 8.68
N VAL A 224 13.27 8.12 7.70
CA VAL A 224 13.90 7.17 6.77
C VAL A 224 15.40 7.10 7.11
N PRO A 225 15.90 5.94 7.59
CA PRO A 225 17.30 5.79 7.95
C PRO A 225 18.24 6.09 6.78
N GLN A 226 19.25 6.92 7.04
CA GLN A 226 20.29 7.32 6.09
C GLN A 226 21.68 6.89 6.62
N PRO A 227 22.70 6.73 5.78
CA PRO A 227 22.66 6.64 4.32
C PRO A 227 22.16 5.27 3.82
N ASN A 228 21.85 5.16 2.56
CA ASN A 228 21.44 3.92 1.90
C ASN A 228 20.14 3.31 2.49
N PRO A 229 18.99 3.95 2.30
CA PRO A 229 17.73 3.44 2.79
C PRO A 229 17.43 2.04 2.24
N VAL A 230 16.75 1.20 3.02
CA VAL A 230 16.29 -0.10 2.55
C VAL A 230 15.14 0.11 1.58
N GLN A 231 15.28 -0.44 0.40
CA GLN A 231 14.25 -0.41 -0.63
C GLN A 231 13.60 -1.77 -0.78
N VAL A 232 12.30 -1.79 -0.99
CA VAL A 232 11.51 -3.00 -1.21
C VAL A 232 10.70 -2.84 -2.49
N PRO A 233 11.02 -3.62 -3.54
CA PRO A 233 10.24 -3.61 -4.77
C PRO A 233 8.84 -4.18 -4.54
N SER A 234 7.85 -3.58 -5.18
CA SER A 234 6.45 -4.00 -5.19
C SER A 234 6.00 -4.32 -6.60
N ALA A 235 5.28 -5.44 -6.75
CA ALA A 235 4.86 -5.98 -8.04
C ALA A 235 3.41 -6.45 -8.01
N PHE A 236 2.92 -6.87 -9.17
CA PHE A 236 1.69 -7.65 -9.24
C PHE A 236 2.01 -9.12 -8.95
N GLY A 237 1.21 -9.73 -8.07
CA GLY A 237 1.24 -11.17 -7.80
C GLY A 237 0.16 -11.90 -8.59
N VAL A 238 0.52 -13.04 -9.17
CA VAL A 238 -0.39 -13.94 -9.87
C VAL A 238 -0.20 -15.38 -9.38
N ALA A 239 -1.12 -16.26 -9.71
CA ALA A 239 -0.96 -17.69 -9.41
C ALA A 239 0.29 -18.26 -10.10
N PRO A 240 0.95 -19.29 -9.50
CA PRO A 240 2.14 -19.91 -10.08
C PRO A 240 1.94 -20.41 -11.52
N GLU A 241 0.74 -20.84 -11.86
CA GLU A 241 0.39 -21.40 -13.16
C GLU A 241 -0.03 -20.32 -14.19
N ALA A 242 -0.17 -19.04 -13.77
CA ALA A 242 -0.68 -17.95 -14.61
C ALA A 242 0.42 -17.21 -15.39
N GLU A 243 1.37 -17.94 -15.98
CA GLU A 243 2.53 -17.38 -16.68
C GLU A 243 2.14 -16.44 -17.85
N ALA A 244 1.10 -16.81 -18.62
CA ALA A 244 0.64 -15.98 -19.72
C ALA A 244 0.07 -14.62 -19.24
N LEU A 245 -0.65 -14.62 -18.10
CA LEU A 245 -1.14 -13.39 -17.48
C LEU A 245 0.03 -12.56 -16.94
N ARG A 246 0.99 -13.19 -16.26
CA ARG A 246 2.19 -12.53 -15.74
C ARG A 246 2.97 -11.82 -16.85
N SER A 247 3.24 -12.53 -17.96
CA SER A 247 3.94 -11.95 -19.11
C SER A 247 3.20 -10.73 -19.68
N LEU A 248 1.88 -10.83 -19.84
CA LEU A 248 1.06 -9.72 -20.33
C LEU A 248 1.08 -8.51 -19.39
N ILE A 249 1.03 -8.75 -18.08
CA ILE A 249 1.15 -7.67 -17.09
C ILE A 249 2.55 -7.04 -17.15
N ASN A 250 3.62 -7.82 -17.33
CA ASN A 250 4.97 -7.29 -17.49
C ASN A 250 5.07 -6.33 -18.70
N GLU A 251 4.50 -6.72 -19.85
CA GLU A 251 4.45 -5.85 -21.03
C GLU A 251 3.69 -4.55 -20.72
N TRP A 252 2.57 -4.66 -19.99
CA TRP A 252 1.82 -3.48 -19.57
C TRP A 252 2.61 -2.61 -18.58
N VAL A 253 3.33 -3.19 -17.61
CA VAL A 253 4.16 -2.42 -16.65
C VAL A 253 5.21 -1.61 -17.39
N VAL A 254 5.91 -2.22 -18.36
CA VAL A 254 6.90 -1.52 -19.21
C VAL A 254 6.24 -0.38 -19.99
N PHE A 255 5.07 -0.62 -20.56
CA PHE A 255 4.32 0.42 -21.26
C PHE A 255 3.90 1.54 -20.31
N ALA A 256 3.31 1.22 -19.17
CA ALA A 256 2.80 2.18 -18.20
C ALA A 256 3.90 3.05 -17.59
N ASP A 257 5.07 2.48 -17.35
CA ASP A 257 6.25 3.23 -16.89
C ASP A 257 6.74 4.21 -17.95
N ASN A 258 6.95 3.74 -19.19
CA ASN A 258 7.39 4.58 -20.30
C ASN A 258 6.37 5.67 -20.67
N ALA A 259 5.07 5.39 -20.52
CA ALA A 259 4.00 6.37 -20.74
C ALA A 259 3.84 7.37 -19.57
N GLY A 260 4.55 7.17 -18.45
CA GLY A 260 4.47 8.02 -17.27
C GLY A 260 3.26 7.77 -16.37
N LEU A 261 2.42 6.78 -16.68
CA LEU A 261 1.19 6.48 -15.92
C LEU A 261 1.48 6.10 -14.46
N ILE A 262 2.53 5.31 -14.22
CA ILE A 262 2.92 4.91 -12.87
C ILE A 262 3.35 6.14 -12.07
N ARG A 263 4.18 7.01 -12.65
CA ARG A 263 4.65 8.23 -12.02
C ARG A 263 3.50 9.21 -11.73
N GLU A 264 2.59 9.44 -12.67
CA GLU A 264 1.44 10.33 -12.48
C GLU A 264 0.53 9.85 -11.35
N ASN A 265 0.27 8.53 -11.27
CA ASN A 265 -0.51 7.95 -10.17
C ASN A 265 0.25 8.07 -8.83
N TYR A 266 1.57 7.88 -8.82
CA TYR A 266 2.37 8.06 -7.61
C TYR A 266 2.36 9.52 -7.13
N GLU A 267 2.58 10.48 -8.03
CA GLU A 267 2.53 11.90 -7.74
C GLU A 267 1.16 12.30 -7.15
N TYR A 268 0.08 11.78 -7.70
CA TYR A 268 -1.27 12.07 -7.22
C TYR A 268 -1.59 11.41 -5.87
N TRP A 269 -1.44 10.07 -5.80
CA TRP A 269 -1.90 9.31 -4.62
C TRP A 269 -0.95 9.34 -3.43
N VAL A 270 0.36 9.35 -3.69
CA VAL A 270 1.38 9.27 -2.63
C VAL A 270 1.92 10.65 -2.28
N LEU A 271 2.17 11.51 -3.26
CA LEU A 271 2.71 12.85 -3.01
C LEU A 271 1.61 13.92 -2.89
N GLY A 272 0.35 13.60 -3.19
CA GLY A 272 -0.78 14.54 -3.12
C GLY A 272 -0.76 15.63 -4.19
N MET A 273 0.07 15.48 -5.22
CA MET A 273 0.20 16.48 -6.30
C MET A 273 -1.05 16.49 -7.17
N GLY A 274 -1.59 17.68 -7.44
CA GLY A 274 -2.81 17.82 -8.24
C GLY A 274 -4.11 17.48 -7.51
N ALA A 275 -4.06 17.16 -6.21
CA ALA A 275 -5.25 17.11 -5.39
C ALA A 275 -5.86 18.52 -5.27
N GLU A 276 -7.16 18.66 -5.52
CA GLU A 276 -7.81 19.97 -5.42
C GLU A 276 -7.77 20.48 -3.98
N GLU A 277 -7.09 21.61 -3.78
CA GLU A 277 -7.14 22.33 -2.53
C GLU A 277 -8.54 22.95 -2.39
N LYS A 278 -9.35 22.43 -1.48
CA LYS A 278 -10.60 23.10 -1.11
C LYS A 278 -10.29 24.36 -0.34
N LYS A 279 -10.99 25.46 -0.69
CA LYS A 279 -10.93 26.69 0.09
C LYS A 279 -11.18 26.37 1.56
N PRO A 280 -10.35 26.90 2.47
CA PRO A 280 -10.52 26.69 3.90
C PRO A 280 -11.97 27.02 4.30
N ARG A 281 -12.57 26.23 5.19
CA ARG A 281 -13.86 26.57 5.76
C ARG A 281 -13.79 27.97 6.36
N TRP A 282 -14.90 28.70 6.31
CA TRP A 282 -15.03 29.97 6.98
C TRP A 282 -14.52 29.93 8.42
N SER A 283 -13.66 30.86 8.76
CA SER A 283 -13.00 30.93 10.05
C SER A 283 -13.10 32.37 10.55
N ILE A 284 -13.52 32.56 11.82
CA ILE A 284 -13.53 33.89 12.45
C ILE A 284 -12.14 34.52 12.40
N MET A 285 -11.08 33.76 12.64
CA MET A 285 -9.72 34.25 12.64
C MET A 285 -9.29 34.83 11.29
N ARG A 286 -9.61 34.13 10.18
CA ARG A 286 -9.28 34.57 8.83
C ARG A 286 -10.29 35.53 8.24
N ASP A 287 -11.60 35.16 8.27
CA ASP A 287 -12.64 35.83 7.47
C ASP A 287 -13.23 37.04 8.16
N VAL A 288 -13.05 37.15 9.46
CA VAL A 288 -13.55 38.31 10.27
C VAL A 288 -12.44 39.14 10.85
N LEU A 289 -11.38 38.49 11.41
CA LEU A 289 -10.33 39.18 12.13
C LEU A 289 -9.06 39.41 11.26
N GLY A 290 -8.93 38.72 10.10
CA GLY A 290 -7.78 38.89 9.22
C GLY A 290 -6.43 38.49 9.86
N TRP A 291 -6.44 37.55 10.82
CA TRP A 291 -5.26 37.17 11.57
C TRP A 291 -4.51 35.96 10.98
N ALA A 292 -5.06 35.31 9.97
CA ALA A 292 -4.47 34.21 9.25
C ALA A 292 -4.85 34.27 7.77
N ASP A 293 -3.88 34.03 6.89
CA ASP A 293 -4.06 33.89 5.45
C ASP A 293 -4.61 32.50 5.08
#